data_1aa3220dcb1cb3db0384030990356bb7
#
_entry.id   1aa3220dcb1cb3db0384030990356bb7
#
_cell.length_a   1.000
_cell.length_b   1.000
_cell.length_c   1.000
_cell.angle_alpha   90.00
_cell.angle_beta   90.00
_cell.angle_gamma   90.00
#
_symmetry.space_group_name_H-M   'P 1'
#
loop_
_entity.id
_entity.type
_entity.pdbx_description
1 polymer ?
#
loop_
_entity_poly.entity_id
_entity_poly.type
_entity_poly.pdbx_seq_one_letter_code
_entity_poly.pdbx_strand_id
1 'polypeptide(L)'
;MAKIQNISEIHPTLGFTEFDVLEKYRKSFNESELGRLHSVFPFDRMAKAAGLSEQRLGRRNIFSPSAKIALMVLKAYTGFSDRQLVEHLNGNIHYQMFCGIMIDPSFPITNYKIVSAIRNEMASLLDIESLQEVLASHWKPYLENLHVCMTDATCYESHMRFPTDMKLLFEGRKVSDRIVSIDRHY
;
A
#
# COMPACT_ATOMS: atom_id res chain seq x y z
N MET A 1 25.57 -1.66 -2.86
CA MET A 1 24.63 -1.96 -1.78
C MET A 1 23.97 -0.66 -1.36
N ALA A 2 22.61 -0.55 -1.34
CA ALA A 2 21.95 0.71 -1.02
C ALA A 2 22.32 1.16 0.40
N LYS A 3 22.75 2.41 0.54
CA LYS A 3 23.02 3.04 1.82
C LYS A 3 21.73 3.77 2.24
N ILE A 4 21.01 3.21 3.18
CA ILE A 4 19.71 3.67 3.61
C ILE A 4 19.83 4.16 5.04
N GLN A 5 19.33 5.38 5.28
CA GLN A 5 19.25 6.00 6.58
C GLN A 5 17.79 6.25 6.94
N ASN A 6 17.46 6.12 8.20
CA ASN A 6 16.17 6.52 8.71
C ASN A 6 16.15 8.05 8.88
N ILE A 7 15.11 8.72 8.38
CA ILE A 7 15.02 10.20 8.44
C ILE A 7 15.10 10.71 9.89
N SER A 8 14.57 9.95 10.85
CA SER A 8 14.65 10.29 12.28
C SER A 8 16.08 10.23 12.85
N GLU A 9 17.02 9.55 12.18
CA GLU A 9 18.42 9.38 12.60
C GLU A 9 19.37 10.39 11.91
N ILE A 10 18.85 11.24 11.01
CA ILE A 10 19.64 12.28 10.36
C ILE A 10 19.77 13.45 11.34
N HIS A 11 20.92 13.54 11.97
CA HIS A 11 21.27 14.68 12.82
C HIS A 11 21.85 15.81 11.99
N PRO A 12 21.52 17.09 12.31
CA PRO A 12 22.13 18.24 11.67
C PRO A 12 23.66 18.23 11.93
N THR A 13 24.42 18.05 10.87
CA THR A 13 25.87 18.26 10.93
C THR A 13 26.16 19.75 10.78
N LEU A 14 27.22 20.24 11.42
CA LEU A 14 27.64 21.66 11.42
C LEU A 14 27.95 22.24 10.01
N GLY A 15 27.75 21.49 8.95
CA GLY A 15 27.87 21.96 7.57
C GLY A 15 26.50 22.33 6.98
N PHE A 16 25.95 23.37 7.41
CA PHE A 16 24.74 24.13 7.09
C PHE A 16 23.92 23.82 5.82
N THR A 17 24.51 23.31 4.75
CA THR A 17 23.87 23.20 3.43
C THR A 17 22.92 21.99 3.28
N GLU A 18 23.25 20.84 3.85
CA GLU A 18 22.45 19.61 3.71
C GLU A 18 21.19 19.66 4.60
N PHE A 19 21.27 20.27 5.78
CA PHE A 19 20.14 20.42 6.69
C PHE A 19 19.08 21.38 6.11
N ASP A 20 19.50 22.51 5.56
CA ASP A 20 18.61 23.49 4.94
C ASP A 20 17.88 22.88 3.73
N VAL A 21 18.57 22.04 2.96
CA VAL A 21 17.97 21.33 1.82
C VAL A 21 16.94 20.34 2.30
N LEU A 22 17.24 19.53 3.32
CA LEU A 22 16.30 18.55 3.88
C LEU A 22 15.05 19.24 4.45
N GLU A 23 15.21 20.38 5.13
CA GLU A 23 14.09 21.15 5.68
C GLU A 23 13.19 21.71 4.58
N LYS A 24 13.76 22.22 3.49
CA LYS A 24 13.02 22.66 2.31
C LYS A 24 12.23 21.52 1.68
N TYR A 25 12.84 20.33 1.55
CA TYR A 25 12.12 19.15 1.06
C TYR A 25 11.01 18.69 2.01
N ARG A 26 11.21 18.75 3.34
CA ARG A 26 10.14 18.47 4.31
C ARG A 26 8.97 19.43 4.17
N LYS A 27 9.25 20.73 4.03
CA LYS A 27 8.20 21.73 3.80
C LYS A 27 7.43 21.41 2.51
N SER A 28 8.15 21.21 1.40
CA SER A 28 7.56 20.83 0.12
C SER A 28 6.73 19.55 0.21
N PHE A 29 7.23 18.53 0.93
CA PHE A 29 6.49 17.29 1.15
C PHE A 29 5.20 17.53 1.94
N ASN A 30 5.24 18.25 3.04
CA ASN A 30 4.06 18.51 3.88
C ASN A 30 2.98 19.30 3.13
N GLU A 31 3.35 20.17 2.21
CA GLU A 31 2.43 20.92 1.35
C GLU A 31 1.88 20.08 0.18
N SER A 32 2.52 18.94 -0.14
CA SER A 32 2.13 18.07 -1.23
C SER A 32 0.92 17.20 -0.89
N GLU A 33 0.30 16.61 -1.93
CA GLU A 33 -0.76 15.63 -1.77
C GLU A 33 -0.30 14.40 -0.98
N LEU A 34 0.92 13.91 -1.24
CA LEU A 34 1.51 12.80 -0.49
C LEU A 34 1.73 13.12 0.99
N GLY A 35 2.13 14.35 1.31
CA GLY A 35 2.28 14.78 2.71
C GLY A 35 0.94 14.83 3.43
N ARG A 36 -0.10 15.33 2.77
CA ARG A 36 -1.48 15.30 3.30
C ARG A 36 -1.96 13.87 3.50
N LEU A 37 -1.75 12.99 2.52
CA LEU A 37 -2.08 11.58 2.64
C LEU A 37 -1.32 10.93 3.81
N HIS A 38 -0.02 11.21 3.94
CA HIS A 38 0.80 10.69 5.04
C HIS A 38 0.27 11.11 6.41
N SER A 39 -0.20 12.34 6.56
CA SER A 39 -0.71 12.87 7.83
C SER A 39 -2.02 12.21 8.30
N VAL A 40 -2.78 11.62 7.37
CA VAL A 40 -4.06 10.95 7.66
C VAL A 40 -3.88 9.55 8.26
N PHE A 41 -2.70 8.92 8.06
CA PHE A 41 -2.44 7.57 8.53
C PHE A 41 -1.58 7.54 9.80
N PRO A 42 -2.02 6.86 10.87
CA PRO A 42 -1.26 6.68 12.10
C PRO A 42 -0.29 5.47 11.96
N PHE A 43 0.71 5.55 11.07
CA PHE A 43 1.60 4.44 10.70
C PHE A 43 2.24 3.73 11.90
N ASP A 44 2.68 4.48 12.92
CA ASP A 44 3.29 3.89 14.12
C ASP A 44 2.30 3.09 14.96
N ARG A 45 1.05 3.57 15.07
CA ARG A 45 -0.01 2.83 15.78
C ARG A 45 -0.41 1.59 15.00
N MET A 46 -0.49 1.69 13.68
CA MET A 46 -0.77 0.56 12.79
C MET A 46 0.33 -0.49 12.87
N ALA A 47 1.60 -0.09 12.89
CA ALA A 47 2.74 -1.00 13.02
C ALA A 47 2.70 -1.78 14.35
N LYS A 48 2.35 -1.10 15.44
CA LYS A 48 2.19 -1.73 16.77
C LYS A 48 1.01 -2.72 16.78
N ALA A 49 -0.13 -2.33 16.24
CA ALA A 49 -1.31 -3.19 16.15
C ALA A 49 -1.06 -4.43 15.29
N ALA A 50 -0.29 -4.28 14.20
CA ALA A 50 0.15 -5.37 13.34
C ALA A 50 1.20 -6.30 13.98
N GLY A 51 1.66 -6.03 15.20
CA GLY A 51 2.72 -6.83 15.85
C GLY A 51 4.09 -6.68 15.17
N LEU A 52 4.27 -5.70 14.29
CA LEU A 52 5.54 -5.45 13.64
C LEU A 52 6.50 -4.82 14.64
N SER A 53 7.61 -5.49 14.91
CA SER A 53 8.65 -5.01 15.81
C SER A 53 9.97 -4.76 15.09
N GLU A 54 10.77 -3.84 15.60
CA GLU A 54 12.13 -3.66 15.11
C GLU A 54 13.00 -4.86 15.47
N GLN A 55 13.81 -5.28 14.52
CA GLN A 55 14.76 -6.36 14.74
C GLN A 55 15.90 -5.86 15.65
N ARG A 56 15.98 -6.39 16.87
CA ARG A 56 16.97 -5.95 17.88
C ARG A 56 18.37 -6.49 17.63
N LEU A 57 18.49 -7.62 16.95
CA LEU A 57 19.76 -8.33 16.70
C LEU A 57 19.97 -8.53 15.21
N GLY A 58 21.19 -8.31 14.75
CA GLY A 58 21.59 -8.51 13.35
C GLY A 58 21.59 -7.23 12.51
N ARG A 59 21.58 -7.41 11.18
CA ARG A 59 21.57 -6.29 10.24
C ARG A 59 20.20 -5.60 10.30
N ARG A 60 20.21 -4.28 10.52
CA ARG A 60 18.97 -3.47 10.48
C ARG A 60 18.20 -3.68 9.18
N ASN A 61 16.90 -3.84 9.29
CA ASN A 61 16.02 -3.84 8.15
C ASN A 61 16.08 -2.48 7.43
N ILE A 62 15.99 -2.52 6.11
CA ILE A 62 15.98 -1.31 5.27
C ILE A 62 14.78 -0.43 5.62
N PHE A 63 13.64 -1.05 5.88
CA PHE A 63 12.39 -0.39 6.24
C PHE A 63 12.06 -0.66 7.71
N SER A 64 11.78 0.40 8.46
CA SER A 64 11.19 0.29 9.80
C SER A 64 9.77 -0.32 9.72
N PRO A 65 9.20 -0.79 10.82
CA PRO A 65 7.83 -1.30 10.84
C PRO A 65 6.80 -0.35 10.22
N SER A 66 6.83 0.92 10.60
CA SER A 66 5.97 1.97 10.03
C SER A 66 6.24 2.21 8.56
N ALA A 67 7.51 2.19 8.14
CA ALA A 67 7.91 2.37 6.75
C ALA A 67 7.42 1.23 5.84
N LYS A 68 7.32 0.00 6.35
CA LYS A 68 6.74 -1.13 5.61
C LYS A 68 5.27 -0.90 5.29
N ILE A 69 4.49 -0.43 6.27
CA ILE A 69 3.08 -0.09 6.06
C ILE A 69 2.96 1.09 5.10
N ALA A 70 3.74 2.15 5.30
CA ALA A 70 3.76 3.30 4.41
C ALA A 70 4.08 2.91 2.96
N LEU A 71 5.04 2.01 2.75
CA LEU A 71 5.37 1.48 1.42
C LEU A 71 4.19 0.76 0.76
N MET A 72 3.42 -0.02 1.53
CA MET A 72 2.23 -0.71 0.99
C MET A 72 1.09 0.26 0.69
N VAL A 73 0.88 1.28 1.53
CA VAL A 73 -0.08 2.36 1.26
C VAL A 73 0.34 3.12 0.00
N LEU A 74 1.61 3.50 -0.12
CA LEU A 74 2.15 4.17 -1.30
C LEU A 74 1.97 3.32 -2.56
N LYS A 75 2.20 2.01 -2.47
CA LYS A 75 1.98 1.08 -3.57
C LYS A 75 0.51 1.02 -4.01
N ALA A 76 -0.41 0.96 -3.05
CA ALA A 76 -1.85 0.96 -3.32
C ALA A 76 -2.30 2.28 -3.95
N TYR A 77 -1.79 3.41 -3.43
CA TYR A 77 -2.09 4.75 -3.93
C TYR A 77 -1.60 4.97 -5.36
N THR A 78 -0.38 4.53 -5.69
CA THR A 78 0.22 4.75 -7.00
C THR A 78 -0.21 3.73 -8.06
N GLY A 79 -0.64 2.54 -7.66
CA GLY A 79 -0.92 1.44 -8.57
C GLY A 79 0.31 0.87 -9.29
N PHE A 80 1.52 1.27 -8.89
CA PHE A 80 2.75 0.84 -9.56
C PHE A 80 3.04 -0.65 -9.36
N SER A 81 3.69 -1.27 -10.33
CA SER A 81 4.32 -2.58 -10.15
C SER A 81 5.47 -2.48 -9.12
N ASP A 82 5.88 -3.62 -8.56
CA ASP A 82 6.98 -3.65 -7.57
C ASP A 82 8.27 -3.02 -8.11
N ARG A 83 8.55 -3.24 -9.39
CA ARG A 83 9.72 -2.66 -10.07
C ARG A 83 9.61 -1.15 -10.22
N GLN A 84 8.48 -0.67 -10.74
CA GLN A 84 8.24 0.77 -10.90
C GLN A 84 8.27 1.50 -9.56
N LEU A 85 7.69 0.90 -8.50
CA LEU A 85 7.71 1.49 -7.17
C LEU A 85 9.15 1.71 -6.68
N VAL A 86 10.04 0.71 -6.85
CA VAL A 86 11.45 0.84 -6.46
C VAL A 86 12.19 1.86 -7.32
N GLU A 87 11.94 1.90 -8.62
CA GLU A 87 12.52 2.91 -9.53
C GLU A 87 12.11 4.32 -9.10
N HIS A 88 10.84 4.54 -8.84
CA HIS A 88 10.35 5.84 -8.34
C HIS A 88 10.84 6.17 -6.93
N LEU A 89 10.94 5.17 -6.05
CA LEU A 89 11.46 5.37 -4.69
C LEU A 89 12.92 5.83 -4.72
N ASN A 90 13.74 5.30 -5.64
CA ASN A 90 15.13 5.73 -5.81
C ASN A 90 15.26 7.18 -6.31
N GLY A 91 14.32 7.64 -7.14
CA GLY A 91 14.42 8.95 -7.79
C GLY A 91 13.57 10.06 -7.18
N ASN A 92 12.61 9.74 -6.32
CA ASN A 92 11.65 10.71 -5.80
C ASN A 92 11.76 10.88 -4.28
N ILE A 93 12.22 12.05 -3.86
CA ILE A 93 12.41 12.38 -2.45
C ILE A 93 11.08 12.38 -1.67
N HIS A 94 9.96 12.75 -2.27
CA HIS A 94 8.66 12.71 -1.60
C HIS A 94 8.20 11.28 -1.31
N TYR A 95 8.51 10.31 -2.18
CA TYR A 95 8.25 8.90 -1.93
C TYR A 95 9.14 8.36 -0.80
N GLN A 96 10.40 8.79 -0.77
CA GLN A 96 11.31 8.43 0.32
C GLN A 96 10.82 9.01 1.65
N MET A 97 10.39 10.27 1.67
CA MET A 97 9.82 10.91 2.86
C MET A 97 8.54 10.24 3.32
N PHE A 98 7.68 9.84 2.39
CA PHE A 98 6.46 9.10 2.70
C PHE A 98 6.76 7.79 3.43
N CYS A 99 7.81 7.09 3.02
CA CYS A 99 8.27 5.87 3.67
C CYS A 99 9.22 6.10 4.87
N GLY A 100 9.51 7.35 5.22
CA GLY A 100 10.43 7.68 6.31
C GLY A 100 11.86 7.19 6.10
N ILE A 101 12.32 7.06 4.84
CA ILE A 101 13.66 6.61 4.46
C ILE A 101 14.37 7.66 3.62
N MET A 102 15.68 7.57 3.56
CA MET A 102 16.50 8.32 2.62
C MET A 102 17.46 7.37 1.92
N ILE A 103 17.47 7.42 0.60
CA ILE A 103 18.29 6.56 -0.25
C ILE A 103 19.43 7.41 -0.81
N ASP A 104 20.67 6.95 -0.59
CA ASP A 104 21.84 7.55 -1.22
C ASP A 104 21.78 7.28 -2.74
N PRO A 105 21.79 8.32 -3.59
CA PRO A 105 21.74 8.15 -5.05
C PRO A 105 22.88 7.30 -5.61
N SER A 106 24.02 7.27 -4.91
CA SER A 106 25.18 6.44 -5.31
C SER A 106 24.97 4.94 -5.02
N PHE A 107 23.99 4.62 -4.16
CA PHE A 107 23.69 3.25 -3.73
C PHE A 107 22.18 2.96 -3.78
N PRO A 108 21.56 2.99 -4.97
CA PRO A 108 20.12 2.80 -5.11
C PRO A 108 19.69 1.38 -4.74
N ILE A 109 18.41 1.21 -4.44
CA ILE A 109 17.80 -0.12 -4.28
C ILE A 109 17.70 -0.76 -5.66
N THR A 110 18.38 -1.89 -5.87
CA THR A 110 18.34 -2.65 -7.13
C THR A 110 17.42 -3.85 -7.06
N ASN A 111 17.17 -4.38 -5.85
CA ASN A 111 16.36 -5.55 -5.64
C ASN A 111 14.88 -5.19 -5.43
N TYR A 112 14.09 -5.23 -6.50
CA TYR A 112 12.64 -4.97 -6.44
C TYR A 112 11.84 -6.05 -5.68
N LYS A 113 12.40 -7.25 -5.49
CA LYS A 113 11.76 -8.33 -4.70
C LYS A 113 11.55 -7.95 -3.23
N ILE A 114 12.21 -6.90 -2.75
CA ILE A 114 12.01 -6.38 -1.39
C ILE A 114 10.55 -5.98 -1.13
N VAL A 115 9.86 -5.44 -2.14
CA VAL A 115 8.44 -5.05 -2.05
C VAL A 115 7.55 -6.29 -1.87
N SER A 116 7.79 -7.34 -2.66
CA SER A 116 7.07 -8.61 -2.52
C SER A 116 7.35 -9.29 -1.19
N ALA A 117 8.60 -9.24 -0.71
CA ALA A 117 8.97 -9.81 0.59
C ALA A 117 8.23 -9.11 1.75
N ILE A 118 8.18 -7.77 1.74
CA ILE A 118 7.44 -6.98 2.72
C ILE A 118 5.94 -7.31 2.66
N ARG A 119 5.37 -7.39 1.46
CA ARG A 119 3.95 -7.75 1.29
C ARG A 119 3.63 -9.12 1.86
N ASN A 120 4.47 -10.13 1.60
CA ASN A 120 4.28 -11.48 2.13
C ASN A 120 4.44 -11.53 3.66
N GLU A 121 5.43 -10.82 4.20
CA GLU A 121 5.60 -10.68 5.65
C GLU A 121 4.35 -10.05 6.29
N MET A 122 3.86 -8.97 5.72
CA MET A 122 2.65 -8.31 6.20
C MET A 122 1.41 -9.20 6.07
N ALA A 123 1.23 -9.89 4.96
CA ALA A 123 0.09 -10.77 4.75
C ALA A 123 0.01 -11.91 5.79
N SER A 124 1.13 -12.32 6.36
CA SER A 124 1.18 -13.34 7.41
C SER A 124 0.96 -12.81 8.83
N LEU A 125 1.14 -11.50 9.05
CA LEU A 125 1.13 -10.89 10.38
C LEU A 125 -0.08 -9.97 10.60
N LEU A 126 -0.66 -9.41 9.51
CA LEU A 126 -1.70 -8.41 9.63
C LEU A 126 -3.03 -9.03 10.08
N ASP A 127 -3.51 -8.56 11.22
CA ASP A 127 -4.91 -8.67 11.61
C ASP A 127 -5.67 -7.45 11.08
N ILE A 128 -6.55 -7.70 10.11
CA ILE A 128 -7.31 -6.65 9.42
C ILE A 128 -8.25 -5.95 10.39
N GLU A 129 -8.88 -6.68 11.31
CA GLU A 129 -9.82 -6.13 12.28
C GLU A 129 -9.14 -5.13 13.21
N SER A 130 -7.99 -5.50 13.78
CA SER A 130 -7.19 -4.62 14.63
C SER A 130 -6.72 -3.36 13.89
N LEU A 131 -6.35 -3.46 12.62
CA LEU A 131 -5.96 -2.31 11.81
C LEU A 131 -7.14 -1.38 11.52
N GLN A 132 -8.30 -1.93 11.21
CA GLN A 132 -9.54 -1.15 10.99
C GLN A 132 -9.94 -0.41 12.27
N GLU A 133 -9.83 -1.05 13.44
CA GLU A 133 -10.11 -0.40 14.71
C GLU A 133 -9.18 0.79 14.98
N VAL A 134 -7.88 0.63 14.73
CA VAL A 134 -6.89 1.71 14.84
C VAL A 134 -7.23 2.88 13.92
N LEU A 135 -7.56 2.62 12.65
CA LEU A 135 -7.95 3.64 11.70
C LEU A 135 -9.27 4.31 12.08
N ALA A 136 -10.29 3.54 12.44
CA ALA A 136 -11.58 4.08 12.86
C ALA A 136 -11.45 4.96 14.10
N SER A 137 -10.67 4.54 15.10
CA SER A 137 -10.41 5.33 16.31
C SER A 137 -9.62 6.61 16.01
N HIS A 138 -8.72 6.58 15.04
CA HIS A 138 -7.93 7.73 14.62
C HIS A 138 -8.77 8.76 13.85
N TRP A 139 -9.64 8.30 12.96
CA TRP A 139 -10.47 9.18 12.13
C TRP A 139 -11.76 9.65 12.82
N LYS A 140 -12.20 8.94 13.88
CA LYS A 140 -13.44 9.26 14.60
C LYS A 140 -13.62 10.75 14.94
N PRO A 141 -12.59 11.51 15.41
CA PRO A 141 -12.73 12.93 15.69
C PRO A 141 -13.04 13.81 14.47
N TYR A 142 -12.77 13.31 13.26
CA TYR A 142 -12.95 14.04 12.00
C TYR A 142 -14.22 13.63 11.25
N LEU A 143 -14.94 12.61 11.76
CA LEU A 143 -16.17 12.12 11.15
C LEU A 143 -17.37 12.93 11.68
N GLU A 144 -18.08 13.56 10.75
CA GLU A 144 -19.39 14.15 11.00
C GLU A 144 -20.46 13.08 10.80
N ASN A 145 -21.56 13.17 11.55
CA ASN A 145 -22.75 12.29 11.38
C ASN A 145 -22.50 10.78 11.62
N LEU A 146 -21.87 10.44 12.73
CA LEU A 146 -21.57 9.04 13.14
C LEU A 146 -22.82 8.12 13.26
N HIS A 147 -24.04 8.66 13.23
CA HIS A 147 -25.29 7.90 13.29
C HIS A 147 -25.87 7.57 11.92
N VAL A 148 -25.24 8.02 10.85
CA VAL A 148 -25.65 7.68 9.48
C VAL A 148 -24.78 6.53 8.98
N CYS A 149 -25.39 5.36 8.87
CA CYS A 149 -24.76 4.19 8.25
C CYS A 149 -25.29 4.05 6.82
N MET A 150 -24.43 4.25 5.83
CA MET A 150 -24.76 3.94 4.44
C MET A 150 -24.18 2.57 4.11
N THR A 151 -25.07 1.61 3.81
CA THR A 151 -24.67 0.28 3.36
C THR A 151 -24.92 0.20 1.86
N ASP A 152 -23.85 0.02 1.09
CA ASP A 152 -23.95 -0.31 -0.33
C ASP A 152 -23.75 -1.81 -0.49
N ALA A 153 -24.68 -2.46 -1.17
CA ALA A 153 -24.57 -3.88 -1.50
C ALA A 153 -23.77 -4.02 -2.78
N THR A 154 -22.46 -4.18 -2.65
CA THR A 154 -21.61 -4.53 -3.78
C THR A 154 -21.68 -6.05 -4.00
N CYS A 155 -22.48 -6.49 -4.98
CA CYS A 155 -22.44 -7.87 -5.45
C CYS A 155 -21.11 -8.13 -6.17
N TYR A 156 -20.16 -8.79 -5.51
CA TYR A 156 -19.02 -9.39 -6.17
C TYR A 156 -19.46 -10.70 -6.83
N GLU A 157 -19.89 -10.62 -8.07
CA GLU A 157 -20.10 -11.83 -8.88
C GLU A 157 -18.74 -12.32 -9.39
N SER A 158 -18.11 -13.21 -8.63
CA SER A 158 -16.80 -13.80 -8.98
C SER A 158 -16.81 -14.68 -10.25
N HIS A 159 -17.98 -14.86 -10.86
CA HIS A 159 -18.18 -15.71 -12.05
C HIS A 159 -18.92 -15.04 -13.22
N MET A 160 -19.08 -13.70 -13.20
CA MET A 160 -19.59 -13.00 -14.37
C MET A 160 -18.57 -13.09 -15.51
N ARG A 161 -18.83 -14.02 -16.41
CA ARG A 161 -18.18 -14.03 -17.71
C ARG A 161 -18.82 -12.95 -18.54
N PHE A 162 -18.02 -12.06 -19.14
CA PHE A 162 -18.51 -11.07 -20.09
C PHE A 162 -19.34 -11.78 -21.16
N PRO A 163 -20.64 -11.47 -21.31
CA PRO A 163 -21.46 -12.06 -22.34
C PRO A 163 -21.01 -11.48 -23.69
N THR A 164 -20.26 -12.24 -24.44
CA THR A 164 -20.08 -11.95 -25.86
C THR A 164 -21.26 -12.56 -26.62
N ASP A 165 -21.77 -11.87 -27.66
CA ASP A 165 -22.92 -12.34 -28.44
C ASP A 165 -22.75 -13.79 -28.93
N MET A 166 -21.54 -14.14 -29.36
CA MET A 166 -21.17 -15.51 -29.73
C MET A 166 -21.35 -16.54 -28.61
N LYS A 167 -21.12 -16.14 -27.38
CA LYS A 167 -21.20 -17.03 -26.21
C LYS A 167 -22.65 -17.21 -25.75
N LEU A 168 -23.44 -16.15 -25.81
CA LEU A 168 -24.89 -16.22 -25.55
C LEU A 168 -25.58 -17.12 -26.58
N LEU A 169 -25.21 -17.02 -27.86
CA LEU A 169 -25.70 -17.88 -28.94
C LEU A 169 -25.30 -19.34 -28.71
N PHE A 170 -24.06 -19.59 -28.27
CA PHE A 170 -23.56 -20.95 -28.00
C PHE A 170 -24.24 -21.57 -26.78
N GLU A 171 -24.47 -20.82 -25.71
CA GLU A 171 -25.19 -21.28 -24.53
C GLU A 171 -26.68 -21.48 -24.82
N GLY A 172 -27.31 -20.59 -25.59
CA GLY A 172 -28.69 -20.75 -26.08
C GLY A 172 -28.88 -22.02 -26.89
N ARG A 173 -27.92 -22.33 -27.80
CA ARG A 173 -27.92 -23.57 -28.55
C ARG A 173 -27.82 -24.80 -27.68
N LYS A 174 -26.93 -24.81 -26.66
CA LYS A 174 -26.80 -25.94 -25.71
C LYS A 174 -28.08 -26.19 -24.94
N VAL A 175 -28.81 -25.14 -24.55
CA VAL A 175 -30.11 -25.27 -23.86
C VAL A 175 -31.16 -25.85 -24.81
N SER A 176 -31.25 -25.36 -26.05
CA SER A 176 -32.14 -25.89 -27.07
C SER A 176 -31.87 -27.39 -27.38
N ASP A 177 -30.61 -27.75 -27.57
CA ASP A 177 -30.22 -29.15 -27.85
C ASP A 177 -30.59 -30.09 -26.68
N ARG A 178 -30.51 -29.57 -25.43
CA ARG A 178 -30.90 -30.31 -24.23
C ARG A 178 -32.44 -30.50 -24.12
N ILE A 179 -33.23 -29.49 -24.51
CA ILE A 179 -34.70 -29.57 -24.53
C ILE A 179 -35.14 -30.57 -25.61
N VAL A 180 -34.58 -30.50 -26.82
CA VAL A 180 -34.90 -31.41 -27.93
C VAL A 180 -34.50 -32.86 -27.61
N SER A 181 -33.47 -33.08 -26.79
CA SER A 181 -33.08 -34.45 -26.36
C SER A 181 -34.04 -35.04 -25.32
N ILE A 182 -34.72 -34.22 -24.54
CA ILE A 182 -35.72 -34.64 -23.55
C ILE A 182 -37.00 -35.06 -24.26
N ASP A 183 -37.44 -34.33 -25.31
CA ASP A 183 -38.67 -34.66 -26.06
C ASP A 183 -38.56 -35.93 -26.92
N ARG A 184 -37.36 -36.45 -27.15
CA ARG A 184 -37.16 -37.71 -27.90
C ARG A 184 -37.24 -38.99 -27.04
N HIS A 185 -37.44 -38.84 -25.75
CA HIS A 185 -37.51 -39.98 -24.78
C HIS A 185 -38.89 -40.17 -24.19
N TYR A 186 -39.92 -39.54 -24.81
CA TYR A 186 -41.35 -39.79 -24.55
C TYR A 186 -41.97 -40.29 -25.92
#